data_a84c5731e3f6f8648d9d4aae49d438f7
#
_entry.id   a84c5731e3f6f8648d9d4aae49d438f7
#
_cell.length_a   1.000
_cell.length_b   1.000
_cell.length_c   1.000
_cell.angle_alpha   90.00
_cell.angle_beta   90.00
_cell.angle_gamma   90.00
#
_symmetry.space_group_name_H-M   'P 1'
#
loop_
_entity.id
_entity.type
_entity.pdbx_description
1 polymer ?
#
loop_
_entity_poly.entity_id
_entity_poly.type
_entity_poly.pdbx_seq_one_letter_code
_entity_poly.pdbx_strand_id
1 'polypeptide(L)'
;MFNYYLSFNFLFIFNKMSEAKANYLKNGNLEIIESPFFSKLLFSFMNEKIKLKVIKYNKKLQNKIDINLNNYKFYNGKYIIYENEKNIKGKEYMKSISGYGEHFLYEGEYLNGERNGKGKEYFFSGELIFEGEYLNGKRNGKGKDYYLNGKLRFEGEYLNGERLNGKLFDKKGNIYLDLQNANGLIKEYNVYGRLEFEGEYLNGKKNGKGKEYDDMEKLRFEGEYLNGKRNGKGKEYYYIGDIEFEGEYLNGEKHGKGKDYYPNGKIRFEGIYNNGKKWNGIGYDIKDNKVYEIKNGEGYIKEYNDEGKLYIESEYSIINPKVKAKEYYNTGNLKFEGVHLYSHKLSGKYYINGKFEYEGEFLYDKKWNGKGYNEKGDKIYELKNGTGKIKEYTDSEILEYEGECLNGKRNGKGKEYDYEGRLIFEGEFLNGKMWNGKGKEYYVYYVFNGGLRFEGEYLNGKKNGKGIEYYPNGQIIFEGEYLNGIRNVKEKECNYTGKLIFGDDY
;
A
#
# COMPACT_ATOMS: atom_id res chain seq x y z
N MET A 1 24.32 -2.94 5.75
CA MET A 1 24.14 -3.10 4.29
C MET A 1 23.15 -2.09 3.68
N PHE A 2 22.03 -1.79 4.33
CA PHE A 2 21.06 -0.76 3.84
C PHE A 2 21.64 0.65 3.72
N ASN A 3 22.57 1.05 4.61
CA ASN A 3 23.25 2.36 4.53
C ASN A 3 24.29 2.46 3.38
N TYR A 4 24.83 1.35 2.93
CA TYR A 4 25.71 1.32 1.76
C TYR A 4 24.94 1.42 0.43
N TYR A 5 23.72 0.84 0.39
CA TYR A 5 22.85 0.93 -0.80
C TYR A 5 22.31 2.34 -1.04
N LEU A 6 21.97 3.04 0.03
CA LEU A 6 21.54 4.45 -0.05
C LEU A 6 22.68 5.38 -0.46
N SER A 7 23.91 5.14 0.01
CA SER A 7 25.07 5.94 -0.37
C SER A 7 25.50 5.70 -1.84
N PHE A 8 25.38 4.47 -2.33
CA PHE A 8 25.75 4.13 -3.71
C PHE A 8 24.74 4.65 -4.74
N ASN A 9 23.44 4.54 -4.46
CA ASN A 9 22.40 5.11 -5.32
C ASN A 9 22.35 6.65 -5.26
N PHE A 10 22.66 7.23 -4.13
CA PHE A 10 22.87 8.67 -4.00
C PHE A 10 24.04 9.12 -4.87
N LEU A 11 25.17 8.42 -4.84
CA LEU A 11 26.35 8.73 -5.67
C LEU A 11 26.06 8.61 -7.18
N PHE A 12 25.22 7.67 -7.61
CA PHE A 12 24.93 7.43 -9.02
C PHE A 12 23.99 8.49 -9.64
N ILE A 13 23.01 8.94 -8.89
CA ILE A 13 22.17 10.10 -9.29
C ILE A 13 23.04 11.38 -9.33
N PHE A 14 24.04 11.46 -8.49
CA PHE A 14 24.96 12.59 -8.37
C PHE A 14 26.06 12.64 -9.43
N ASN A 15 26.55 11.50 -9.90
CA ASN A 15 27.61 11.47 -10.94
C ASN A 15 27.17 12.02 -12.31
N LYS A 16 25.87 12.24 -12.54
CA LYS A 16 25.36 12.93 -13.73
C LYS A 16 25.08 14.44 -13.53
N MET A 17 25.28 14.96 -12.34
CA MET A 17 25.24 16.41 -12.08
C MET A 17 26.68 16.95 -12.14
N SER A 18 26.86 18.13 -12.77
CA SER A 18 28.21 18.75 -12.87
C SER A 18 28.90 18.79 -11.49
N GLU A 19 30.23 18.62 -11.45
CA GLU A 19 31.06 18.56 -10.23
C GLU A 19 30.82 19.72 -9.26
N ALA A 20 30.46 20.90 -9.76
CA ALA A 20 30.08 22.06 -8.94
C ALA A 20 28.79 21.84 -8.13
N LYS A 21 27.79 21.11 -8.67
CA LYS A 21 26.56 20.77 -7.95
C LYS A 21 26.77 19.62 -6.97
N ALA A 22 27.66 18.70 -7.25
CA ALA A 22 28.00 17.58 -6.37
C ALA A 22 28.69 18.02 -5.06
N ASN A 23 29.53 19.04 -5.10
CA ASN A 23 30.17 19.61 -3.90
C ASN A 23 29.21 20.33 -2.96
N TYR A 24 28.17 20.95 -3.51
CA TYR A 24 27.12 21.62 -2.71
C TYR A 24 26.23 20.62 -1.95
N LEU A 25 26.01 19.45 -2.52
CA LEU A 25 25.17 18.41 -1.88
C LEU A 25 25.93 17.61 -0.81
N LYS A 26 27.29 17.56 -0.88
CA LYS A 26 28.11 17.07 0.23
C LYS A 26 27.93 17.89 1.52
N ASN A 27 27.55 19.15 1.40
CA ASN A 27 27.28 20.05 2.53
C ASN A 27 25.83 20.07 2.99
N GLY A 28 24.95 19.16 2.54
CA GLY A 28 23.60 18.96 3.04
C GLY A 28 22.55 20.00 2.58
N ASN A 29 22.83 20.79 1.56
CA ASN A 29 21.94 21.87 1.13
C ASN A 29 20.95 21.42 0.04
N LEU A 30 19.89 20.70 0.48
CA LEU A 30 18.78 20.25 -0.39
C LEU A 30 17.92 21.40 -0.99
N GLU A 31 18.18 22.65 -0.54
CA GLU A 31 17.47 23.84 -1.02
C GLU A 31 17.79 24.20 -2.47
N ILE A 32 18.92 23.69 -3.00
CA ILE A 32 19.45 24.01 -4.34
C ILE A 32 18.75 23.21 -5.45
N ILE A 33 18.02 22.15 -5.10
CA ILE A 33 17.25 21.41 -6.07
C ILE A 33 16.07 22.30 -6.51
N GLU A 34 16.20 22.99 -7.63
CA GLU A 34 15.21 23.96 -8.12
C GLU A 34 13.86 23.30 -8.45
N SER A 35 13.85 22.06 -8.93
CA SER A 35 12.63 21.33 -9.25
C SER A 35 11.91 20.79 -8.02
N PRO A 36 10.68 21.23 -7.68
CA PRO A 36 9.85 20.64 -6.64
C PRO A 36 9.59 19.14 -6.89
N PHE A 37 9.53 18.72 -8.15
CA PHE A 37 9.38 17.33 -8.57
C PHE A 37 10.57 16.49 -8.10
N PHE A 38 11.81 16.90 -8.39
CA PHE A 38 13.01 16.19 -7.93
C PHE A 38 13.14 16.19 -6.42
N SER A 39 12.76 17.26 -5.75
CA SER A 39 12.73 17.31 -4.29
C SER A 39 11.73 16.28 -3.74
N LYS A 40 10.50 16.25 -4.25
CA LYS A 40 9.46 15.29 -3.84
C LYS A 40 9.87 13.85 -4.14
N LEU A 41 10.48 13.59 -5.30
CA LEU A 41 11.00 12.26 -5.68
C LEU A 41 12.14 11.82 -4.75
N LEU A 42 13.09 12.67 -4.42
CA LEU A 42 14.17 12.41 -3.46
C LEU A 42 13.63 12.08 -2.08
N PHE A 43 12.62 12.84 -1.61
CA PHE A 43 11.97 12.58 -0.35
C PHE A 43 11.16 11.28 -0.34
N SER A 44 10.71 10.80 -1.51
CA SER A 44 10.01 9.51 -1.60
C SER A 44 10.91 8.32 -1.29
N PHE A 45 12.22 8.43 -1.58
CA PHE A 45 13.20 7.37 -1.31
C PHE A 45 13.79 7.42 0.11
N MET A 46 13.53 8.50 0.85
CA MET A 46 14.00 8.61 2.23
C MET A 46 13.05 7.88 3.16
N ASN A 47 13.60 7.14 4.13
CA ASN A 47 12.77 6.65 5.22
C ASN A 47 12.19 7.85 5.99
N GLU A 48 11.05 7.66 6.61
CA GLU A 48 10.27 8.74 7.21
C GLU A 48 11.00 9.47 8.34
N LYS A 49 11.86 8.78 9.07
CA LYS A 49 12.71 9.35 10.13
C LYS A 49 13.71 10.36 9.56
N ILE A 50 14.30 10.06 8.40
CA ILE A 50 15.22 10.96 7.69
C ILE A 50 14.44 12.15 7.11
N LYS A 51 13.27 11.89 6.49
CA LYS A 51 12.37 12.94 6.00
C LYS A 51 12.05 13.95 7.09
N LEU A 52 11.62 13.47 8.24
CA LEU A 52 11.27 14.33 9.39
C LEU A 52 12.43 15.17 9.89
N LYS A 53 13.62 14.58 10.01
CA LYS A 53 14.84 15.32 10.42
C LYS A 53 15.18 16.43 9.44
N VAL A 54 15.04 16.20 8.14
CA VAL A 54 15.37 17.19 7.12
C VAL A 54 14.30 18.28 7.02
N ILE A 55 13.02 17.92 7.15
CA ILE A 55 11.90 18.85 7.01
C ILE A 55 11.68 19.68 8.28
N LYS A 56 11.90 19.10 9.48
CA LYS A 56 11.53 19.68 10.77
C LYS A 56 12.09 21.09 11.00
N TYR A 57 13.26 21.38 10.47
CA TYR A 57 13.98 22.64 10.72
C TYR A 57 14.14 23.52 9.46
N ASN A 58 13.59 23.11 8.31
CA ASN A 58 13.76 23.82 7.05
C ASN A 58 12.42 24.23 6.44
N LYS A 59 11.96 25.44 6.82
CA LYS A 59 10.69 26.01 6.38
C LYS A 59 10.60 26.22 4.86
N LYS A 60 11.74 26.51 4.21
CA LYS A 60 11.84 26.71 2.78
C LYS A 60 11.67 25.39 2.03
N LEU A 61 12.25 24.31 2.54
CA LEU A 61 12.09 22.97 2.00
C LEU A 61 10.68 22.42 2.26
N GLN A 62 10.09 22.70 3.45
CA GLN A 62 8.69 22.39 3.75
C GLN A 62 7.75 22.99 2.71
N ASN A 63 7.91 24.27 2.38
CA ASN A 63 7.10 24.95 1.39
C ASN A 63 7.34 24.40 -0.02
N LYS A 64 8.57 24.04 -0.35
CA LYS A 64 8.94 23.53 -1.70
C LYS A 64 8.37 22.16 -2.02
N ILE A 65 8.28 21.28 -1.02
CA ILE A 65 7.71 19.94 -1.18
C ILE A 65 6.25 19.86 -0.70
N ASP A 66 5.71 21.02 -0.25
CA ASP A 66 4.34 21.16 0.22
C ASP A 66 3.98 20.19 1.36
N ILE A 67 4.95 19.93 2.23
CA ILE A 67 4.81 19.08 3.41
C ILE A 67 5.05 19.94 4.64
N ASN A 68 4.01 20.15 5.44
CA ASN A 68 4.11 20.71 6.78
C ASN A 68 4.03 19.61 7.85
N LEU A 69 4.33 19.94 9.10
CA LEU A 69 4.28 18.99 10.21
C LEU A 69 2.88 18.37 10.42
N ASN A 70 1.81 19.10 10.06
CA ASN A 70 0.44 18.60 10.13
C ASN A 70 0.17 17.61 8.97
N ASN A 71 0.72 17.86 7.77
CA ASN A 71 0.62 16.93 6.66
C ASN A 71 1.38 15.63 6.94
N TYR A 72 2.49 15.71 7.68
CA TYR A 72 3.24 14.52 8.09
C TYR A 72 2.44 13.63 9.04
N LYS A 73 1.73 14.21 10.02
CA LYS A 73 0.75 13.48 10.85
C LYS A 73 -0.34 12.83 10.03
N PHE A 74 -0.72 13.46 8.92
CA PHE A 74 -1.75 12.98 8.01
C PHE A 74 -1.24 11.88 7.07
N TYR A 75 0.01 11.97 6.59
CA TYR A 75 0.59 10.99 5.65
C TYR A 75 0.93 9.65 6.30
N ASN A 76 1.37 9.64 7.54
CA ASN A 76 1.69 8.40 8.26
C ASN A 76 0.46 7.73 8.89
N GLY A 77 -0.66 8.44 8.97
CA GLY A 77 -1.83 7.96 9.69
C GLY A 77 -1.56 7.71 11.20
N LYS A 78 -0.30 7.78 11.65
CA LYS A 78 0.13 7.56 13.02
C LYS A 78 0.61 8.86 13.66
N TYR A 79 0.24 9.07 14.93
CA TYR A 79 0.72 10.19 15.72
C TYR A 79 0.85 9.82 17.19
N ILE A 80 1.66 10.57 17.93
CA ILE A 80 1.92 10.36 19.36
C ILE A 80 1.44 11.61 20.12
N ILE A 81 0.66 11.38 21.17
CA ILE A 81 0.31 12.40 22.17
C ILE A 81 1.19 12.14 23.38
N TYR A 82 2.09 13.07 23.68
CA TYR A 82 2.94 12.98 24.86
C TYR A 82 2.23 13.51 26.09
N GLU A 83 2.41 12.84 27.23
CA GLU A 83 1.78 13.18 28.51
C GLU A 83 2.47 14.37 29.21
N ASN A 84 3.75 14.67 28.84
CA ASN A 84 4.51 15.77 29.44
C ASN A 84 5.46 16.41 28.43
N GLU A 85 5.99 17.61 28.80
CA GLU A 85 6.90 18.39 27.95
C GLU A 85 8.26 17.70 27.71
N LYS A 86 8.64 16.73 28.53
CA LYS A 86 9.89 15.95 28.37
C LYS A 86 9.77 14.83 27.36
N ASN A 87 8.55 14.60 26.80
CA ASN A 87 8.29 13.59 25.76
C ASN A 87 8.74 12.16 26.13
N ILE A 88 8.70 11.81 27.42
CA ILE A 88 9.15 10.50 27.93
C ILE A 88 8.03 9.47 27.86
N LYS A 89 6.78 9.87 28.15
CA LYS A 89 5.61 9.00 28.07
C LYS A 89 4.60 9.54 27.05
N GLY A 90 3.96 8.64 26.32
CA GLY A 90 2.98 9.03 25.32
C GLY A 90 2.09 7.89 24.87
N LYS A 91 1.05 8.27 24.11
CA LYS A 91 0.07 7.40 23.52
C LYS A 91 0.10 7.53 21.99
N GLU A 92 0.22 6.40 21.29
CA GLU A 92 0.26 6.35 19.83
C GLU A 92 -1.10 5.95 19.28
N TYR A 93 -1.55 6.70 18.29
CA TYR A 93 -2.81 6.50 17.60
C TYR A 93 -2.59 6.37 16.10
N MET A 94 -3.49 5.65 15.43
CA MET A 94 -3.56 5.59 13.97
C MET A 94 -4.97 5.91 13.50
N LYS A 95 -5.07 6.76 12.47
CA LYS A 95 -6.37 7.02 11.83
C LYS A 95 -6.82 5.83 11.00
N SER A 96 -8.09 5.48 11.08
CA SER A 96 -8.67 4.45 10.23
C SER A 96 -8.57 4.82 8.74
N ILE A 97 -8.30 3.84 7.90
CA ILE A 97 -8.26 3.99 6.42
C ILE A 97 -9.63 4.46 5.89
N SER A 98 -10.72 4.04 6.53
CA SER A 98 -12.09 4.48 6.22
C SER A 98 -12.37 5.95 6.55
N GLY A 99 -11.44 6.64 7.25
CA GLY A 99 -11.61 8.03 7.67
C GLY A 99 -12.50 8.23 8.90
N TYR A 100 -13.08 7.16 9.42
CA TYR A 100 -13.93 7.18 10.63
C TYR A 100 -13.18 6.53 11.78
N GLY A 101 -12.81 7.36 12.78
CA GLY A 101 -12.22 6.92 14.04
C GLY A 101 -10.68 6.86 14.06
N GLU A 102 -10.19 6.63 15.25
CA GLU A 102 -8.77 6.50 15.57
C GLU A 102 -8.58 5.22 16.35
N HIS A 103 -7.54 4.46 15.99
CA HIS A 103 -7.16 3.26 16.70
C HIS A 103 -6.04 3.59 17.67
N PHE A 104 -6.22 3.24 18.91
CA PHE A 104 -5.18 3.31 19.94
C PHE A 104 -4.24 2.12 19.76
N LEU A 105 -2.96 2.40 19.54
CA LEU A 105 -1.98 1.35 19.19
C LEU A 105 -0.97 1.06 20.28
N TYR A 106 -0.58 2.07 21.06
CA TYR A 106 0.51 1.92 22.02
C TYR A 106 0.44 3.01 23.11
N GLU A 107 0.81 2.60 24.32
CA GLU A 107 1.13 3.52 25.42
C GLU A 107 2.43 3.11 26.08
N GLY A 108 3.28 4.07 26.44
CA GLY A 108 4.54 3.74 27.09
C GLY A 108 5.59 4.84 27.00
N GLU A 109 6.81 4.43 27.25
CA GLU A 109 7.96 5.31 27.27
C GLU A 109 8.53 5.51 25.85
N TYR A 110 9.08 6.71 25.63
CA TYR A 110 9.69 7.12 24.37
C TYR A 110 11.04 7.79 24.60
N LEU A 111 11.95 7.57 23.68
CA LEU A 111 13.22 8.28 23.60
C LEU A 111 13.45 8.71 22.15
N ASN A 112 13.65 10.02 21.92
CA ASN A 112 13.85 10.58 20.58
C ASN A 112 12.75 10.22 19.56
N GLY A 113 11.48 10.09 20.02
CA GLY A 113 10.34 9.74 19.17
C GLY A 113 10.21 8.25 18.84
N GLU A 114 11.03 7.41 19.45
CA GLU A 114 10.93 5.95 19.34
C GLU A 114 10.49 5.32 20.66
N ARG A 115 9.71 4.24 20.60
CA ARG A 115 9.32 3.46 21.78
C ARG A 115 10.59 2.98 22.48
N ASN A 116 10.73 3.30 23.77
CA ASN A 116 11.93 2.97 24.55
C ASN A 116 11.56 2.88 26.03
N GLY A 117 12.02 1.82 26.72
CA GLY A 117 11.57 1.54 28.08
C GLY A 117 10.30 0.70 28.10
N LYS A 118 9.42 0.86 29.08
CA LYS A 118 8.22 0.04 29.25
C LYS A 118 7.06 0.55 28.41
N GLY A 119 6.30 -0.40 27.80
CA GLY A 119 5.10 -0.03 27.04
C GLY A 119 4.16 -1.19 26.76
N LYS A 120 2.98 -0.83 26.24
CA LYS A 120 1.91 -1.75 25.88
C LYS A 120 1.45 -1.48 24.46
N GLU A 121 1.28 -2.53 23.67
CA GLU A 121 0.72 -2.47 22.31
C GLU A 121 -0.70 -3.03 22.29
N TYR A 122 -1.52 -2.40 21.47
CA TYR A 122 -2.92 -2.77 21.30
C TYR A 122 -3.24 -3.08 19.84
N PHE A 123 -4.13 -4.03 19.62
CA PHE A 123 -4.70 -4.31 18.32
C PHE A 123 -5.70 -3.21 17.93
N PHE A 124 -6.08 -3.14 16.64
CA PHE A 124 -6.98 -2.10 16.14
C PHE A 124 -8.37 -2.10 16.82
N SER A 125 -8.82 -3.24 17.33
CA SER A 125 -10.06 -3.39 18.08
C SER A 125 -9.93 -3.07 19.57
N GLY A 126 -8.70 -2.79 20.06
CA GLY A 126 -8.42 -2.32 21.41
C GLY A 126 -7.88 -3.37 22.37
N GLU A 127 -7.74 -4.63 21.95
CA GLU A 127 -7.19 -5.69 22.79
C GLU A 127 -5.69 -5.52 22.99
N LEU A 128 -5.20 -5.77 24.19
CA LEU A 128 -3.78 -5.82 24.51
C LEU A 128 -3.13 -6.99 23.77
N ILE A 129 -2.12 -6.72 22.96
CA ILE A 129 -1.36 -7.76 22.24
C ILE A 129 0.06 -7.92 22.72
N PHE A 130 0.61 -6.91 23.42
CA PHE A 130 1.95 -6.98 24.00
C PHE A 130 2.09 -6.00 25.17
N GLU A 131 2.82 -6.43 26.20
CA GLU A 131 3.37 -5.54 27.23
C GLU A 131 4.80 -5.95 27.54
N GLY A 132 5.72 -4.96 27.67
CA GLY A 132 7.12 -5.26 27.94
C GLY A 132 8.05 -4.10 27.66
N GLU A 133 9.32 -4.45 27.48
CA GLU A 133 10.41 -3.49 27.30
C GLU A 133 10.73 -3.26 25.82
N TYR A 134 11.14 -2.04 25.51
CA TYR A 134 11.49 -1.56 24.18
C TYR A 134 12.85 -0.89 24.17
N LEU A 135 13.56 -1.05 23.04
CA LEU A 135 14.79 -0.31 22.74
C LEU A 135 14.78 0.12 21.27
N ASN A 136 14.92 1.43 21.03
CA ASN A 136 14.96 1.99 19.67
C ASN A 136 13.79 1.52 18.78
N GLY A 137 12.57 1.56 19.30
CA GLY A 137 11.35 1.20 18.59
C GLY A 137 11.04 -0.29 18.47
N LYS A 138 11.90 -1.17 19.01
CA LYS A 138 11.74 -2.62 18.95
C LYS A 138 11.54 -3.22 20.33
N ARG A 139 10.76 -4.29 20.45
CA ARG A 139 10.65 -5.10 21.66
C ARG A 139 12.03 -5.61 22.03
N ASN A 140 12.48 -5.36 23.26
CA ASN A 140 13.82 -5.74 23.71
C ASN A 140 13.86 -5.80 25.25
N GLY A 141 14.28 -6.94 25.80
CA GLY A 141 14.17 -7.25 27.21
C GLY A 141 12.94 -8.09 27.53
N LYS A 142 12.42 -8.01 28.75
CA LYS A 142 11.29 -8.84 29.19
C LYS A 142 9.96 -8.36 28.61
N GLY A 143 9.11 -9.34 28.19
CA GLY A 143 7.79 -9.02 27.67
C GLY A 143 6.85 -10.22 27.63
N LYS A 144 5.56 -9.86 27.48
CA LYS A 144 4.45 -10.80 27.32
C LYS A 144 3.67 -10.41 26.08
N ASP A 145 3.36 -11.35 25.22
CA ASP A 145 2.39 -11.12 24.16
C ASP A 145 1.15 -11.99 24.33
N TYR A 146 0.05 -11.53 23.77
CA TYR A 146 -1.28 -12.08 24.01
C TYR A 146 -2.00 -12.40 22.72
N TYR A 147 -2.87 -13.39 22.79
CA TYR A 147 -3.90 -13.62 21.79
C TYR A 147 -5.01 -12.55 21.93
N LEU A 148 -5.81 -12.33 20.88
CA LEU A 148 -6.93 -11.40 20.93
C LEU A 148 -8.02 -11.79 21.96
N ASN A 149 -8.07 -13.05 22.39
CA ASN A 149 -8.94 -13.49 23.50
C ASN A 149 -8.39 -13.14 24.89
N GLY A 150 -7.31 -12.36 24.97
CA GLY A 150 -6.65 -11.93 26.20
C GLY A 150 -5.77 -12.96 26.88
N LYS A 151 -5.70 -14.21 26.37
CA LYS A 151 -4.83 -15.23 26.93
C LYS A 151 -3.38 -15.03 26.51
N LEU A 152 -2.46 -15.38 27.42
CA LEU A 152 -1.04 -15.32 27.21
C LEU A 152 -0.63 -16.21 26.01
N ARG A 153 0.15 -15.67 25.09
CA ARG A 153 0.71 -16.36 23.93
C ARG A 153 2.19 -16.65 24.10
N PHE A 154 2.92 -15.67 24.68
CA PHE A 154 4.33 -15.81 24.99
C PHE A 154 4.69 -14.97 26.22
N GLU A 155 5.59 -15.49 27.04
CA GLU A 155 6.21 -14.77 28.15
C GLU A 155 7.71 -15.09 28.17
N GLY A 156 8.55 -14.05 28.08
CA GLY A 156 9.99 -14.25 28.03
C GLY A 156 10.77 -13.00 27.66
N GLU A 157 11.92 -13.21 27.03
CA GLU A 157 12.85 -12.18 26.61
C GLU A 157 12.79 -11.96 25.11
N TYR A 158 12.96 -10.71 24.73
CA TYR A 158 13.02 -10.25 23.34
C TYR A 158 14.38 -9.63 23.05
N LEU A 159 14.88 -9.80 21.83
CA LEU A 159 16.08 -9.14 21.31
C LEU A 159 15.78 -8.61 19.91
N ASN A 160 15.86 -7.27 19.75
CA ASN A 160 15.62 -6.59 18.47
C ASN A 160 14.27 -6.91 17.80
N GLY A 161 13.23 -7.20 18.59
CA GLY A 161 11.88 -7.51 18.12
C GLY A 161 11.59 -9.02 18.03
N GLU A 162 12.59 -9.87 18.10
CA GLU A 162 12.45 -11.32 18.04
C GLU A 162 12.43 -11.94 19.46
N ARG A 163 11.67 -13.03 19.65
CA ARG A 163 11.64 -13.81 20.89
C ARG A 163 12.98 -14.51 21.05
N LEU A 164 13.63 -14.36 22.20
CA LEU A 164 14.93 -14.96 22.47
C LEU A 164 14.80 -16.19 23.38
N ASN A 165 14.18 -16.00 24.55
CA ASN A 165 13.97 -17.04 25.56
C ASN A 165 12.58 -16.90 26.15
N GLY A 166 11.92 -17.99 26.51
CA GLY A 166 10.64 -17.93 27.18
C GLY A 166 9.70 -19.07 26.85
N LYS A 167 8.46 -18.93 27.29
CA LYS A 167 7.42 -19.97 27.17
C LYS A 167 6.36 -19.53 26.17
N LEU A 168 5.97 -20.45 25.31
CA LEU A 168 4.85 -20.32 24.38
C LEU A 168 3.64 -21.07 24.92
N PHE A 169 2.48 -20.45 24.77
CA PHE A 169 1.20 -20.94 25.29
C PHE A 169 0.21 -21.11 24.14
N ASP A 170 -0.61 -22.15 24.21
CA ASP A 170 -1.73 -22.38 23.31
C ASP A 170 -2.91 -21.45 23.65
N LYS A 171 -3.95 -21.45 22.79
CA LYS A 171 -5.20 -20.68 23.04
C LYS A 171 -5.93 -21.07 24.32
N LYS A 172 -5.64 -22.24 24.91
CA LYS A 172 -6.22 -22.69 26.18
C LYS A 172 -5.42 -22.21 27.37
N GLY A 173 -4.19 -21.73 27.17
CA GLY A 173 -3.26 -21.27 28.19
C GLY A 173 -2.28 -22.34 28.68
N ASN A 174 -2.18 -23.48 27.99
CA ASN A 174 -1.21 -24.51 28.29
C ASN A 174 0.13 -24.17 27.64
N ILE A 175 1.24 -24.39 28.35
CA ILE A 175 2.59 -24.29 27.79
C ILE A 175 2.78 -25.43 26.80
N TYR A 176 3.07 -25.09 25.52
CA TYR A 176 3.38 -26.10 24.52
C TYR A 176 4.85 -26.12 24.11
N LEU A 177 5.60 -25.04 24.47
CA LEU A 177 7.01 -24.94 24.15
C LEU A 177 7.76 -24.03 25.12
N ASP A 178 8.97 -24.41 25.51
CA ASP A 178 9.93 -23.54 26.17
C ASP A 178 11.09 -23.23 25.21
N LEU A 179 11.28 -21.97 24.86
CA LEU A 179 12.27 -21.52 23.87
C LEU A 179 13.73 -21.52 24.41
N GLN A 180 13.94 -21.67 25.71
CA GLN A 180 15.26 -21.53 26.35
C GLN A 180 16.32 -22.45 25.74
N ASN A 181 15.89 -23.52 25.07
CA ASN A 181 16.74 -24.44 24.30
C ASN A 181 15.93 -24.98 23.12
N ALA A 182 15.19 -24.14 22.42
CA ALA A 182 14.30 -24.58 21.37
C ALA A 182 15.06 -25.21 20.21
N ASN A 183 15.20 -26.52 20.31
CA ASN A 183 15.69 -27.40 19.27
C ASN A 183 14.58 -28.39 18.94
N GLY A 184 14.30 -28.60 17.67
CA GLY A 184 13.30 -29.54 17.21
C GLY A 184 12.11 -28.89 16.50
N LEU A 185 11.02 -29.66 16.35
CA LEU A 185 9.82 -29.22 15.61
C LEU A 185 8.98 -28.30 16.46
N ILE A 186 8.71 -27.08 15.95
CA ILE A 186 7.95 -26.03 16.61
C ILE A 186 6.79 -25.60 15.74
N LYS A 187 5.65 -25.28 16.40
CA LYS A 187 4.51 -24.62 15.80
C LYS A 187 4.36 -23.24 16.38
N GLU A 188 4.20 -22.22 15.53
CA GLU A 188 3.90 -20.86 15.94
C GLU A 188 2.49 -20.48 15.50
N TYR A 189 1.81 -19.69 16.34
CA TYR A 189 0.45 -19.23 16.08
C TYR A 189 0.40 -17.70 16.08
N ASN A 190 -0.38 -17.11 15.18
CA ASN A 190 -0.61 -15.68 15.12
C ASN A 190 -1.51 -15.20 16.28
N VAL A 191 -1.82 -13.89 16.34
CA VAL A 191 -2.65 -13.28 17.40
C VAL A 191 -4.09 -13.80 17.42
N TYR A 192 -4.59 -14.33 16.30
CA TYR A 192 -5.88 -15.00 16.18
C TYR A 192 -5.80 -16.47 16.66
N GLY A 193 -4.58 -16.97 16.91
CA GLY A 193 -4.23 -18.36 17.23
C GLY A 193 -4.44 -19.32 16.08
N ARG A 194 -4.25 -18.87 14.85
CA ARG A 194 -4.13 -19.68 13.66
C ARG A 194 -2.68 -20.05 13.47
N LEU A 195 -2.43 -21.24 12.90
CA LEU A 195 -1.07 -21.69 12.60
C LEU A 195 -0.44 -20.73 11.59
N GLU A 196 0.74 -20.19 11.94
CA GLU A 196 1.51 -19.27 11.12
C GLU A 196 2.79 -19.91 10.57
N PHE A 197 3.39 -20.80 11.39
CA PHE A 197 4.61 -21.52 11.03
C PHE A 197 4.65 -22.88 11.72
N GLU A 198 5.19 -23.90 11.03
CA GLU A 198 5.65 -25.14 11.64
C GLU A 198 6.98 -25.57 11.03
N GLY A 199 7.93 -25.99 11.85
CA GLY A 199 9.23 -26.41 11.34
C GLY A 199 10.28 -26.57 12.40
N GLU A 200 11.50 -26.84 11.93
CA GLU A 200 12.66 -27.08 12.78
C GLU A 200 13.24 -25.76 13.30
N TYR A 201 13.66 -25.80 14.56
CA TYR A 201 14.36 -24.75 15.27
C TYR A 201 15.68 -25.22 15.82
N LEU A 202 16.67 -24.33 15.81
CA LEU A 202 17.95 -24.51 16.46
C LEU A 202 18.31 -23.18 17.17
N ASN A 203 18.59 -23.30 18.48
CA ASN A 203 18.93 -22.15 19.34
C ASN A 203 17.91 -21.01 19.24
N GLY A 204 16.62 -21.34 19.27
CA GLY A 204 15.50 -20.37 19.23
C GLY A 204 15.21 -19.74 17.87
N LYS A 205 15.84 -20.21 16.80
CA LYS A 205 15.64 -19.68 15.44
C LYS A 205 15.19 -20.78 14.49
N LYS A 206 14.35 -20.43 13.52
CA LYS A 206 13.98 -21.29 12.39
C LYS A 206 15.25 -21.79 11.71
N ASN A 207 15.44 -23.12 11.65
CA ASN A 207 16.64 -23.72 11.10
C ASN A 207 16.35 -25.16 10.70
N GLY A 208 16.60 -25.53 9.45
CA GLY A 208 16.15 -26.79 8.88
C GLY A 208 14.87 -26.61 8.05
N LYS A 209 14.00 -27.61 8.01
CA LYS A 209 12.78 -27.57 7.21
C LYS A 209 11.64 -26.85 7.95
N GLY A 210 10.84 -26.09 7.21
CA GLY A 210 9.67 -25.40 7.76
C GLY A 210 8.62 -25.04 6.73
N LYS A 211 7.42 -24.70 7.23
CA LYS A 211 6.26 -24.29 6.46
C LYS A 211 5.67 -23.03 7.05
N GLU A 212 5.31 -22.09 6.20
CA GLU A 212 4.60 -20.85 6.56
C GLU A 212 3.17 -20.87 6.02
N TYR A 213 2.25 -20.33 6.78
CA TYR A 213 0.83 -20.29 6.46
C TYR A 213 0.31 -18.84 6.51
N ASP A 214 -0.71 -18.55 5.72
CA ASP A 214 -1.41 -17.28 5.76
C ASP A 214 -2.46 -17.21 6.90
N ASP A 215 -3.16 -16.07 6.98
CA ASP A 215 -4.21 -15.85 7.99
C ASP A 215 -5.43 -16.78 7.84
N MET A 216 -5.54 -17.54 6.75
CA MET A 216 -6.55 -18.58 6.54
C MET A 216 -5.99 -20.00 6.72
N GLU A 217 -4.78 -20.11 7.28
CA GLU A 217 -4.05 -21.38 7.47
C GLU A 217 -3.75 -22.13 6.16
N LYS A 218 -3.66 -21.40 5.03
CA LYS A 218 -3.23 -21.95 3.76
C LYS A 218 -1.71 -21.90 3.64
N LEU A 219 -1.12 -22.95 3.11
CA LEU A 219 0.33 -23.02 2.89
C LEU A 219 0.78 -21.92 1.92
N ARG A 220 1.75 -21.11 2.34
CA ARG A 220 2.34 -20.02 1.54
C ARG A 220 3.78 -20.29 1.16
N PHE A 221 4.49 -21.02 2.00
CA PHE A 221 5.89 -21.38 1.75
C PHE A 221 6.21 -22.72 2.45
N GLU A 222 6.99 -23.56 1.78
CA GLU A 222 7.71 -24.66 2.42
C GLU A 222 9.14 -24.71 1.92
N GLY A 223 10.10 -24.97 2.83
CA GLY A 223 11.50 -25.00 2.44
C GLY A 223 12.46 -25.04 3.62
N GLU A 224 13.70 -24.69 3.30
CA GLU A 224 14.82 -24.73 4.24
C GLU A 224 15.07 -23.34 4.84
N TYR A 225 15.47 -23.35 6.10
CA TYR A 225 15.78 -22.16 6.90
C TYR A 225 17.18 -22.24 7.49
N LEU A 226 17.83 -21.11 7.62
CA LEU A 226 19.08 -20.93 8.34
C LEU A 226 19.03 -19.63 9.14
N ASN A 227 19.21 -19.74 10.47
CA ASN A 227 19.22 -18.59 11.38
C ASN A 227 17.98 -17.68 11.24
N GLY A 228 16.79 -18.25 11.09
CA GLY A 228 15.51 -17.54 11.00
C GLY A 228 15.12 -17.06 9.60
N LYS A 229 15.96 -17.30 8.58
CA LYS A 229 15.68 -16.86 7.20
C LYS A 229 15.56 -18.04 6.26
N ARG A 230 14.72 -17.93 5.24
CA ARG A 230 14.66 -18.92 4.14
C ARG A 230 16.04 -19.03 3.51
N ASN A 231 16.57 -20.24 3.40
CA ASN A 231 17.94 -20.51 2.92
C ASN A 231 18.05 -21.94 2.45
N GLY A 232 18.50 -22.19 1.22
CA GLY A 232 18.45 -23.51 0.60
C GLY A 232 17.26 -23.62 -0.35
N LYS A 233 16.66 -24.81 -0.47
CA LYS A 233 15.54 -25.04 -1.39
C LYS A 233 14.21 -24.68 -0.76
N GLY A 234 13.29 -24.11 -1.56
CA GLY A 234 11.94 -23.78 -1.11
C GLY A 234 10.93 -23.62 -2.22
N LYS A 235 9.64 -23.63 -1.84
CA LYS A 235 8.50 -23.41 -2.73
C LYS A 235 7.58 -22.36 -2.11
N GLU A 236 7.13 -21.44 -2.95
CA GLU A 236 6.06 -20.47 -2.63
C GLU A 236 4.76 -20.91 -3.32
N TYR A 237 3.63 -20.56 -2.72
CA TYR A 237 2.32 -20.96 -3.20
C TYR A 237 1.40 -19.76 -3.36
N TYR A 238 0.62 -19.75 -4.44
CA TYR A 238 -0.51 -18.85 -4.62
C TYR A 238 -1.58 -19.08 -3.55
N TYR A 239 -2.43 -18.10 -3.36
CA TYR A 239 -3.57 -18.20 -2.43
C TYR A 239 -4.51 -19.39 -2.72
N ILE A 240 -4.60 -19.81 -3.98
CA ILE A 240 -5.39 -20.98 -4.44
C ILE A 240 -4.70 -22.32 -4.18
N GLY A 241 -3.41 -22.31 -3.78
CA GLY A 241 -2.65 -23.52 -3.41
C GLY A 241 -1.71 -24.05 -4.49
N ASP A 242 -1.72 -23.48 -5.69
CA ASP A 242 -0.77 -23.83 -6.74
C ASP A 242 0.62 -23.25 -6.49
N ILE A 243 1.66 -23.87 -7.02
CA ILE A 243 3.04 -23.38 -6.88
C ILE A 243 3.19 -22.06 -7.63
N GLU A 244 3.68 -21.03 -6.94
CA GLU A 244 4.07 -19.73 -7.50
C GLU A 244 5.54 -19.68 -7.88
N PHE A 245 6.39 -20.27 -7.02
CA PHE A 245 7.83 -20.34 -7.23
C PHE A 245 8.40 -21.62 -6.61
N GLU A 246 9.40 -22.20 -7.26
CA GLU A 246 10.28 -23.19 -6.66
C GLU A 246 11.73 -22.88 -7.01
N GLY A 247 12.64 -22.99 -6.01
CA GLY A 247 14.04 -22.67 -6.27
C GLY A 247 14.87 -22.55 -5.00
N GLU A 248 16.00 -21.89 -5.16
CA GLU A 248 16.98 -21.68 -4.12
C GLU A 248 16.80 -20.31 -3.46
N TYR A 249 17.11 -20.24 -2.16
CA TYR A 249 17.06 -19.04 -1.34
C TYR A 249 18.40 -18.81 -0.65
N LEU A 250 18.76 -17.55 -0.48
CA LEU A 250 19.90 -17.11 0.33
C LEU A 250 19.51 -15.92 1.18
N ASN A 251 19.63 -16.04 2.50
CA ASN A 251 19.30 -14.98 3.46
C ASN A 251 17.88 -14.39 3.33
N GLY A 252 16.89 -15.19 2.91
CA GLY A 252 15.50 -14.80 2.73
C GLY A 252 15.11 -14.37 1.33
N GLU A 253 16.07 -14.23 0.41
CA GLU A 253 15.83 -13.77 -0.96
C GLU A 253 15.98 -14.93 -1.96
N LYS A 254 15.17 -14.94 -3.04
CA LYS A 254 15.37 -15.88 -4.17
C LYS A 254 16.79 -15.73 -4.70
N HIS A 255 17.52 -16.86 -4.79
CA HIS A 255 18.93 -16.87 -5.20
C HIS A 255 19.26 -18.20 -5.88
N GLY A 256 20.22 -18.22 -6.85
CA GLY A 256 20.54 -19.46 -7.54
C GLY A 256 19.43 -19.86 -8.52
N LYS A 257 19.27 -21.17 -8.74
CA LYS A 257 18.30 -21.68 -9.72
C LYS A 257 16.88 -21.59 -9.19
N GLY A 258 15.94 -21.19 -10.07
CA GLY A 258 14.53 -21.13 -9.72
C GLY A 258 13.60 -21.02 -10.92
N LYS A 259 12.31 -21.31 -10.65
CA LYS A 259 11.22 -21.24 -11.60
C LYS A 259 10.05 -20.49 -10.99
N ASP A 260 9.55 -19.47 -11.68
CA ASP A 260 8.24 -18.86 -11.41
C ASP A 260 7.19 -19.53 -12.28
N TYR A 261 5.99 -19.66 -11.74
CA TYR A 261 4.85 -20.28 -12.43
C TYR A 261 3.68 -19.30 -12.55
N TYR A 262 2.84 -19.52 -13.55
CA TYR A 262 1.49 -18.98 -13.61
C TYR A 262 0.55 -19.80 -12.71
N PRO A 263 -0.62 -19.26 -12.28
CA PRO A 263 -1.59 -20.01 -11.49
C PRO A 263 -2.10 -21.31 -12.16
N ASN A 264 -1.99 -21.44 -13.48
CA ASN A 264 -2.31 -22.65 -14.21
C ASN A 264 -1.20 -23.72 -14.20
N GLY A 265 -0.12 -23.51 -13.42
CA GLY A 265 1.00 -24.42 -13.28
C GLY A 265 2.05 -24.38 -14.40
N LYS A 266 1.87 -23.53 -15.41
CA LYS A 266 2.85 -23.35 -16.49
C LYS A 266 3.99 -22.45 -16.06
N ILE A 267 5.20 -22.70 -16.60
CA ILE A 267 6.39 -21.91 -16.30
C ILE A 267 6.21 -20.50 -16.86
N ARG A 268 6.40 -19.48 -15.99
CA ARG A 268 6.46 -18.06 -16.36
C ARG A 268 7.90 -17.61 -16.60
N PHE A 269 8.83 -18.10 -15.78
CA PHE A 269 10.26 -17.83 -15.92
C PHE A 269 11.06 -19.00 -15.34
N GLU A 270 12.15 -19.36 -16.01
CA GLU A 270 13.12 -20.35 -15.53
C GLU A 270 14.53 -19.79 -15.69
N GLY A 271 15.32 -19.82 -14.58
CA GLY A 271 16.65 -19.27 -14.65
C GLY A 271 17.38 -19.16 -13.33
N ILE A 272 18.31 -18.22 -13.27
CA ILE A 272 19.11 -17.88 -12.10
C ILE A 272 18.62 -16.57 -11.52
N TYR A 273 18.49 -16.54 -10.21
CA TYR A 273 18.15 -15.36 -9.41
C TYR A 273 19.39 -14.87 -8.65
N ASN A 274 19.45 -13.56 -8.41
CA ASN A 274 20.45 -12.93 -7.57
C ASN A 274 19.77 -11.88 -6.67
N ASN A 275 19.75 -12.13 -5.36
CA ASN A 275 19.12 -11.29 -4.34
C ASN A 275 17.69 -10.86 -4.75
N GLY A 276 16.83 -11.84 -5.01
CA GLY A 276 15.42 -11.67 -5.35
C GLY A 276 15.13 -11.24 -6.80
N LYS A 277 16.18 -10.94 -7.61
CA LYS A 277 16.02 -10.45 -8.99
C LYS A 277 16.44 -11.49 -10.01
N LYS A 278 15.72 -11.56 -11.13
CA LYS A 278 16.07 -12.40 -12.30
C LYS A 278 17.44 -11.97 -12.83
N TRP A 279 18.41 -12.91 -12.88
CA TRP A 279 19.78 -12.64 -13.34
C TRP A 279 20.05 -13.18 -14.75
N ASN A 280 19.83 -14.47 -14.97
CA ASN A 280 19.92 -15.13 -16.27
C ASN A 280 18.73 -16.06 -16.42
N GLY A 281 18.09 -16.11 -17.57
CA GLY A 281 17.02 -17.06 -17.80
C GLY A 281 16.09 -16.69 -18.93
N ILE A 282 15.03 -17.49 -19.05
CA ILE A 282 14.05 -17.42 -20.12
C ILE A 282 12.68 -17.20 -19.52
N GLY A 283 11.92 -16.26 -20.09
CA GLY A 283 10.53 -16.04 -19.80
C GLY A 283 9.62 -16.61 -20.86
N TYR A 284 8.46 -17.10 -20.42
CA TYR A 284 7.46 -17.78 -21.23
C TYR A 284 6.09 -17.11 -21.08
N ASP A 285 5.26 -17.22 -22.12
CA ASP A 285 3.83 -16.90 -22.02
C ASP A 285 3.01 -18.11 -21.50
N ILE A 286 1.70 -17.92 -21.30
CA ILE A 286 0.83 -19.00 -20.81
C ILE A 286 0.64 -20.16 -21.83
N LYS A 287 1.15 -20.04 -23.06
CA LYS A 287 1.13 -21.08 -24.11
C LYS A 287 2.48 -21.80 -24.23
N ASP A 288 3.40 -21.55 -23.27
CA ASP A 288 4.76 -22.10 -23.23
C ASP A 288 5.68 -21.59 -24.37
N ASN A 289 5.33 -20.47 -25.02
CA ASN A 289 6.22 -19.85 -25.98
C ASN A 289 7.29 -19.04 -25.25
N LYS A 290 8.57 -19.17 -25.67
CA LYS A 290 9.64 -18.30 -25.21
C LYS A 290 9.39 -16.86 -25.69
N VAL A 291 9.28 -15.90 -24.73
CA VAL A 291 8.94 -14.51 -25.08
C VAL A 291 10.05 -13.52 -24.74
N TYR A 292 10.97 -13.86 -23.82
CA TYR A 292 12.13 -13.05 -23.56
C TYR A 292 13.29 -13.87 -22.96
N GLU A 293 14.47 -13.27 -22.97
CA GLU A 293 15.68 -13.79 -22.32
C GLU A 293 16.36 -12.69 -21.55
N ILE A 294 16.86 -13.02 -20.35
CA ILE A 294 17.66 -12.15 -19.49
C ILE A 294 19.08 -12.70 -19.42
N LYS A 295 20.07 -11.83 -19.61
CA LYS A 295 21.50 -12.15 -19.48
C LYS A 295 22.19 -11.13 -18.58
N ASN A 296 22.88 -11.61 -17.53
CA ASN A 296 23.62 -10.77 -16.59
C ASN A 296 22.78 -9.65 -15.97
N GLY A 297 21.51 -9.94 -15.69
CA GLY A 297 20.57 -8.98 -15.13
C GLY A 297 20.08 -7.91 -16.09
N GLU A 298 20.20 -8.12 -17.39
CA GLU A 298 19.73 -7.21 -18.43
C GLU A 298 18.95 -7.97 -19.51
N GLY A 299 17.98 -7.30 -20.13
CA GLY A 299 17.16 -7.87 -21.21
C GLY A 299 16.01 -6.95 -21.61
N TYR A 300 15.15 -7.48 -22.47
CA TYR A 300 13.85 -6.88 -22.80
C TYR A 300 12.77 -7.88 -22.41
N ILE A 301 11.96 -7.54 -21.42
CA ILE A 301 10.96 -8.44 -20.85
C ILE A 301 9.58 -8.18 -21.44
N LYS A 302 8.78 -9.25 -21.51
CA LYS A 302 7.34 -9.22 -21.80
C LYS A 302 6.65 -10.03 -20.72
N GLU A 303 5.76 -9.40 -19.96
CA GLU A 303 5.05 -10.08 -18.89
C GLU A 303 3.55 -10.08 -19.15
N TYR A 304 2.92 -11.22 -18.81
CA TYR A 304 1.54 -11.52 -19.07
C TYR A 304 0.80 -11.73 -17.75
N ASN A 305 -0.45 -11.31 -17.69
CA ASN A 305 -1.31 -11.60 -16.56
C ASN A 305 -1.78 -13.08 -16.58
N ASP A 306 -2.54 -13.49 -15.56
CA ASP A 306 -3.00 -14.87 -15.39
C ASP A 306 -3.99 -15.33 -16.49
N GLU A 307 -4.58 -14.38 -17.23
CA GLU A 307 -5.41 -14.65 -18.42
C GLU A 307 -4.58 -14.75 -19.72
N GLY A 308 -3.25 -14.55 -19.62
CA GLY A 308 -2.34 -14.57 -20.78
C GLY A 308 -2.37 -13.30 -21.63
N LYS A 309 -2.88 -12.21 -21.10
CA LYS A 309 -2.82 -10.91 -21.77
C LYS A 309 -1.53 -10.20 -21.41
N LEU A 310 -0.86 -9.65 -22.41
CA LEU A 310 0.34 -8.81 -22.21
C LEU A 310 -0.07 -7.57 -21.42
N TYR A 311 0.58 -7.31 -20.28
CA TYR A 311 0.33 -6.11 -19.48
C TYR A 311 1.51 -5.14 -19.42
N ILE A 312 2.74 -5.65 -19.63
CA ILE A 312 3.94 -4.81 -19.71
C ILE A 312 5.00 -5.42 -20.62
N GLU A 313 5.66 -4.57 -21.38
CA GLU A 313 6.93 -4.86 -22.01
C GLU A 313 7.92 -3.73 -21.70
N SER A 314 9.15 -4.08 -21.32
CA SER A 314 10.14 -3.09 -20.91
C SER A 314 11.58 -3.58 -21.06
N GLU A 315 12.50 -2.63 -21.15
CA GLU A 315 13.89 -2.90 -20.81
C GLU A 315 13.95 -3.38 -19.36
N TYR A 316 14.78 -4.35 -19.10
CA TYR A 316 15.05 -4.87 -17.76
C TYR A 316 16.53 -4.69 -17.44
N SER A 317 16.82 -4.07 -16.29
CA SER A 317 18.19 -3.95 -15.80
C SER A 317 18.18 -3.89 -14.28
N ILE A 318 18.98 -4.73 -13.65
CA ILE A 318 19.16 -4.69 -12.20
C ILE A 318 20.08 -3.55 -11.75
N ILE A 319 20.88 -3.00 -12.68
CA ILE A 319 21.85 -1.94 -12.43
C ILE A 319 21.24 -0.58 -12.73
N ASN A 320 20.53 -0.44 -13.85
CA ASN A 320 19.89 0.80 -14.25
C ASN A 320 18.40 0.80 -13.87
N PRO A 321 17.99 1.55 -12.85
CA PRO A 321 16.59 1.60 -12.45
C PRO A 321 15.69 2.39 -13.42
N LYS A 322 16.30 3.09 -14.39
CA LYS A 322 15.60 3.89 -15.39
C LYS A 322 15.55 3.15 -16.71
N VAL A 323 14.37 2.66 -17.07
CA VAL A 323 14.15 1.79 -18.23
C VAL A 323 13.00 2.30 -19.08
N LYS A 324 13.02 2.02 -20.39
CA LYS A 324 11.89 2.25 -21.27
C LYS A 324 10.84 1.15 -21.05
N ALA A 325 9.58 1.52 -21.05
CA ALA A 325 8.48 0.60 -20.84
C ALA A 325 7.23 0.97 -21.65
N LYS A 326 6.44 -0.06 -21.97
CA LYS A 326 5.07 0.05 -22.46
C LYS A 326 4.17 -0.77 -21.56
N GLU A 327 3.07 -0.20 -21.14
CA GLU A 327 2.02 -0.88 -20.39
C GLU A 327 0.76 -1.01 -21.25
N TYR A 328 -0.01 -2.04 -21.00
CA TYR A 328 -1.23 -2.34 -21.74
C TYR A 328 -2.41 -2.50 -20.79
N TYR A 329 -3.59 -2.16 -21.24
CA TYR A 329 -4.86 -2.48 -20.57
C TYR A 329 -5.21 -3.95 -20.74
N ASN A 330 -6.14 -4.45 -19.93
CA ASN A 330 -6.71 -5.80 -20.09
C ASN A 330 -7.42 -5.99 -21.44
N THR A 331 -7.79 -4.91 -22.12
CA THR A 331 -8.32 -4.90 -23.49
C THR A 331 -7.25 -5.21 -24.54
N GLY A 332 -5.95 -5.11 -24.17
CA GLY A 332 -4.80 -5.20 -25.07
C GLY A 332 -4.38 -3.85 -25.68
N ASN A 333 -5.13 -2.78 -25.43
CA ASN A 333 -4.78 -1.44 -25.90
C ASN A 333 -3.55 -0.91 -25.13
N LEU A 334 -2.70 -0.14 -25.83
CA LEU A 334 -1.58 0.56 -25.20
C LEU A 334 -2.11 1.54 -24.16
N LYS A 335 -1.60 1.45 -22.92
CA LYS A 335 -1.95 2.29 -21.78
C LYS A 335 -0.91 3.40 -21.55
N PHE A 336 0.36 3.04 -21.63
CA PHE A 336 1.47 3.94 -21.39
C PHE A 336 2.68 3.55 -22.27
N GLU A 337 3.41 4.55 -22.73
CA GLU A 337 4.70 4.39 -23.37
C GLU A 337 5.66 5.47 -22.88
N GLY A 338 6.78 5.06 -22.29
CA GLY A 338 7.68 6.05 -21.72
C GLY A 338 8.82 5.45 -20.92
N VAL A 339 9.19 6.15 -19.88
CA VAL A 339 10.30 5.81 -19.00
C VAL A 339 9.77 5.49 -17.61
N HIS A 340 10.19 4.33 -17.08
CA HIS A 340 10.00 3.95 -15.69
C HIS A 340 11.27 4.23 -14.88
N LEU A 341 11.08 4.53 -13.60
CA LEU A 341 12.11 4.59 -12.58
C LEU A 341 11.69 3.70 -11.42
N TYR A 342 12.46 2.63 -11.14
CA TYR A 342 12.10 1.61 -10.12
C TYR A 342 10.68 1.07 -10.30
N SER A 343 10.30 0.72 -11.53
CA SER A 343 8.99 0.19 -11.91
C SER A 343 7.82 1.20 -11.82
N HIS A 344 8.09 2.48 -11.50
CA HIS A 344 7.09 3.55 -11.51
C HIS A 344 7.25 4.44 -12.75
N LYS A 345 6.15 4.92 -13.30
CA LYS A 345 6.16 5.89 -14.40
C LYS A 345 6.91 7.15 -14.00
N LEU A 346 7.89 7.56 -14.81
CA LEU A 346 8.63 8.81 -14.65
C LEU A 346 8.17 9.88 -15.64
N SER A 347 8.14 9.52 -16.93
CA SER A 347 7.71 10.41 -17.99
C SER A 347 7.30 9.63 -19.22
N GLY A 348 6.31 10.10 -19.97
CA GLY A 348 5.87 9.42 -21.18
C GLY A 348 4.49 9.87 -21.64
N LYS A 349 3.93 9.05 -22.51
CA LYS A 349 2.62 9.21 -23.12
C LYS A 349 1.62 8.21 -22.54
N TYR A 350 0.42 8.67 -22.29
CA TYR A 350 -0.68 7.88 -21.78
C TYR A 350 -1.84 7.85 -22.78
N TYR A 351 -2.47 6.70 -22.92
CA TYR A 351 -3.47 6.44 -23.96
C TYR A 351 -4.75 5.91 -23.31
N ILE A 352 -5.89 6.18 -23.94
CA ILE A 352 -7.22 5.63 -23.60
C ILE A 352 -7.91 5.23 -24.89
N ASN A 353 -8.47 4.01 -24.94
CA ASN A 353 -9.10 3.43 -26.13
C ASN A 353 -8.20 3.55 -27.38
N GLY A 354 -6.88 3.33 -27.20
CA GLY A 354 -5.89 3.46 -28.25
C GLY A 354 -5.60 4.91 -28.71
N LYS A 355 -6.24 5.92 -28.09
CA LYS A 355 -6.04 7.33 -28.41
C LYS A 355 -5.15 8.02 -27.39
N PHE A 356 -4.30 8.89 -27.87
CA PHE A 356 -3.39 9.69 -27.05
C PHE A 356 -4.18 10.65 -26.14
N GLU A 357 -3.97 10.58 -24.82
CA GLU A 357 -4.73 11.35 -23.83
C GLU A 357 -3.84 12.30 -23.02
N TYR A 358 -2.57 11.91 -22.70
CA TYR A 358 -1.71 12.74 -21.88
C TYR A 358 -0.25 12.53 -22.23
N GLU A 359 0.55 13.59 -22.11
CA GLU A 359 2.01 13.55 -22.21
C GLU A 359 2.65 14.37 -21.09
N GLY A 360 3.59 13.77 -20.38
CA GLY A 360 4.25 14.49 -19.30
C GLY A 360 5.00 13.61 -18.32
N GLU A 361 5.26 14.21 -17.16
CA GLU A 361 5.90 13.58 -16.02
C GLU A 361 4.86 12.94 -15.11
N PHE A 362 5.28 11.90 -14.41
CA PHE A 362 4.48 11.18 -13.42
C PHE A 362 5.20 11.19 -12.07
N LEU A 363 4.43 11.21 -10.99
CA LEU A 363 4.90 11.06 -9.63
C LEU A 363 4.06 9.99 -8.93
N TYR A 364 4.68 8.87 -8.51
CA TYR A 364 3.99 7.70 -7.97
C TYR A 364 2.85 7.23 -8.91
N ASP A 365 3.17 7.08 -10.20
CA ASP A 365 2.26 6.68 -11.28
C ASP A 365 1.10 7.63 -11.55
N LYS A 366 1.03 8.78 -10.85
CA LYS A 366 0.03 9.82 -11.08
C LYS A 366 0.56 10.90 -12.02
N LYS A 367 -0.26 11.38 -12.92
CA LYS A 367 0.03 12.51 -13.81
C LYS A 367 0.47 13.71 -12.96
N TRP A 368 1.60 14.35 -13.30
CA TRP A 368 2.20 15.39 -12.45
C TRP A 368 2.44 16.70 -13.17
N ASN A 369 3.34 16.73 -14.16
CA ASN A 369 3.58 17.89 -15.04
C ASN A 369 3.32 17.47 -16.48
N GLY A 370 2.40 18.10 -17.18
CA GLY A 370 2.12 17.73 -18.56
C GLY A 370 0.84 18.27 -19.12
N LYS A 371 0.46 17.76 -20.27
CA LYS A 371 -0.68 18.24 -21.03
C LYS A 371 -1.62 17.09 -21.35
N GLY A 372 -2.92 17.34 -21.21
CA GLY A 372 -3.97 16.41 -21.59
C GLY A 372 -4.67 16.84 -22.88
N TYR A 373 -5.14 15.85 -23.64
CA TYR A 373 -5.66 16.00 -24.99
C TYR A 373 -7.02 15.30 -25.12
N ASN A 374 -7.86 15.81 -26.01
CA ASN A 374 -9.10 15.14 -26.42
C ASN A 374 -8.83 14.16 -27.57
N GLU A 375 -9.87 13.43 -28.00
CA GLU A 375 -9.79 12.46 -29.09
C GLU A 375 -9.40 13.07 -30.45
N LYS A 376 -9.53 14.39 -30.62
CA LYS A 376 -9.14 15.12 -31.84
C LYS A 376 -7.68 15.58 -31.79
N GLY A 377 -7.01 15.40 -30.61
CA GLY A 377 -5.64 15.86 -30.38
C GLY A 377 -5.54 17.31 -29.90
N ASP A 378 -6.67 17.97 -29.58
CA ASP A 378 -6.65 19.33 -29.02
C ASP A 378 -6.26 19.28 -27.54
N LYS A 379 -5.41 20.20 -27.09
CA LYS A 379 -5.07 20.33 -25.66
C LYS A 379 -6.30 20.81 -24.87
N ILE A 380 -6.73 20.01 -23.90
CA ILE A 380 -7.91 20.33 -23.06
C ILE A 380 -7.54 20.68 -21.62
N TYR A 381 -6.37 20.25 -21.12
CA TYR A 381 -5.89 20.63 -19.79
C TYR A 381 -4.36 20.63 -19.70
N GLU A 382 -3.85 21.25 -18.64
CA GLU A 382 -2.43 21.26 -18.29
C GLU A 382 -2.27 21.07 -16.79
N LEU A 383 -1.29 20.27 -16.38
CA LEU A 383 -0.92 20.04 -15.00
C LEU A 383 0.44 20.67 -14.71
N LYS A 384 0.53 21.35 -13.56
CA LYS A 384 1.77 21.87 -12.99
C LYS A 384 1.88 21.43 -11.54
N ASN A 385 2.91 20.64 -11.21
CA ASN A 385 3.12 20.08 -9.86
C ASN A 385 1.87 19.33 -9.34
N GLY A 386 1.24 18.53 -10.21
CA GLY A 386 0.02 17.79 -9.88
C GLY A 386 -1.20 18.67 -9.62
N THR A 387 -1.19 19.92 -10.09
CA THR A 387 -2.29 20.88 -9.91
C THR A 387 -2.83 21.31 -11.25
N GLY A 388 -4.16 21.30 -11.40
CA GLY A 388 -4.87 21.67 -12.62
C GLY A 388 -6.16 20.87 -12.77
N LYS A 389 -6.61 20.67 -14.02
CA LYS A 389 -7.70 19.73 -14.33
C LYS A 389 -7.13 18.40 -14.77
N ILE A 390 -7.87 17.31 -14.54
CA ILE A 390 -7.42 15.95 -14.84
C ILE A 390 -8.60 15.07 -15.24
N LYS A 391 -8.30 14.05 -16.04
CA LYS A 391 -9.16 12.87 -16.22
C LYS A 391 -8.42 11.62 -15.75
N GLU A 392 -9.12 10.78 -14.99
CA GLU A 392 -8.64 9.49 -14.50
C GLU A 392 -9.55 8.39 -15.06
N TYR A 393 -8.96 7.23 -15.35
CA TYR A 393 -9.67 6.11 -15.97
C TYR A 393 -9.32 4.81 -15.24
N THR A 394 -10.26 3.88 -15.20
CA THR A 394 -10.06 2.51 -14.70
C THR A 394 -9.16 1.71 -15.64
N ASP A 395 -8.74 0.51 -15.21
CA ASP A 395 -8.01 -0.43 -16.08
C ASP A 395 -8.86 -1.01 -17.20
N SER A 396 -10.19 -0.82 -17.16
CA SER A 396 -11.13 -1.14 -18.24
C SER A 396 -11.41 0.08 -19.15
N GLU A 397 -10.59 1.14 -19.04
CA GLU A 397 -10.69 2.37 -19.84
C GLU A 397 -11.99 3.17 -19.64
N ILE A 398 -12.71 2.94 -18.52
CA ILE A 398 -13.91 3.68 -18.12
C ILE A 398 -13.48 4.95 -17.38
N LEU A 399 -14.08 6.11 -17.72
CA LEU A 399 -13.83 7.35 -17.00
C LEU A 399 -14.25 7.20 -15.53
N GLU A 400 -13.32 7.42 -14.61
CA GLU A 400 -13.54 7.33 -13.16
C GLU A 400 -13.70 8.73 -12.52
N TYR A 401 -12.94 9.69 -13.00
CA TYR A 401 -12.97 11.06 -12.49
C TYR A 401 -12.63 12.06 -13.56
N GLU A 402 -13.32 13.19 -13.57
CA GLU A 402 -12.92 14.40 -14.27
C GLU A 402 -13.13 15.61 -13.38
N GLY A 403 -12.11 16.47 -13.29
CA GLY A 403 -12.21 17.64 -12.42
C GLY A 403 -10.87 18.27 -12.06
N GLU A 404 -10.90 19.07 -11.01
CA GLU A 404 -9.75 19.77 -10.50
C GLU A 404 -8.93 18.86 -9.57
N CYS A 405 -7.61 19.02 -9.60
CA CYS A 405 -6.69 18.35 -8.68
C CYS A 405 -5.69 19.33 -8.10
N LEU A 406 -5.22 19.01 -6.91
CA LEU A 406 -4.19 19.74 -6.19
C LEU A 406 -3.17 18.74 -5.62
N ASN A 407 -1.89 18.89 -5.98
CA ASN A 407 -0.82 18.01 -5.54
C ASN A 407 -1.10 16.52 -5.83
N GLY A 408 -1.67 16.22 -7.02
CA GLY A 408 -1.99 14.87 -7.46
C GLY A 408 -3.16 14.20 -6.75
N LYS A 409 -4.01 14.99 -6.05
CA LYS A 409 -5.25 14.51 -5.41
C LYS A 409 -6.45 15.25 -5.97
N ARG A 410 -7.57 14.57 -6.14
CA ARG A 410 -8.85 15.19 -6.48
C ARG A 410 -9.16 16.28 -5.47
N ASN A 411 -9.31 17.53 -5.92
CA ASN A 411 -9.51 18.68 -5.04
C ASN A 411 -10.12 19.84 -5.83
N GLY A 412 -11.16 20.50 -5.29
CA GLY A 412 -11.96 21.46 -6.03
C GLY A 412 -13.12 20.80 -6.77
N LYS A 413 -13.63 21.39 -7.84
CA LYS A 413 -14.81 20.90 -8.56
C LYS A 413 -14.49 19.68 -9.43
N GLY A 414 -15.39 18.67 -9.41
CA GLY A 414 -15.23 17.48 -10.22
C GLY A 414 -16.45 16.58 -10.25
N LYS A 415 -16.35 15.55 -11.07
CA LYS A 415 -17.33 14.49 -11.25
C LYS A 415 -16.63 13.15 -11.07
N GLU A 416 -17.26 12.25 -10.36
CA GLU A 416 -16.80 10.88 -10.13
C GLU A 416 -17.82 9.89 -10.67
N TYR A 417 -17.33 8.83 -11.28
CA TYR A 417 -18.13 7.80 -11.94
C TYR A 417 -17.77 6.44 -11.37
N ASP A 418 -18.70 5.52 -11.38
CA ASP A 418 -18.46 4.13 -10.99
C ASP A 418 -17.84 3.30 -12.14
N TYR A 419 -17.59 2.02 -11.87
CA TYR A 419 -17.01 1.08 -12.82
C TYR A 419 -17.92 0.75 -14.02
N GLU A 420 -19.20 1.18 -14.00
CA GLU A 420 -20.15 1.09 -15.11
C GLU A 420 -20.25 2.42 -15.89
N GLY A 421 -19.49 3.44 -15.47
CA GLY A 421 -19.51 4.78 -16.07
C GLY A 421 -20.69 5.63 -15.63
N ARG A 422 -21.45 5.24 -14.56
CA ARG A 422 -22.56 6.05 -14.03
C ARG A 422 -22.03 7.13 -13.11
N LEU A 423 -22.56 8.36 -13.24
CA LEU A 423 -22.21 9.46 -12.37
C LEU A 423 -22.63 9.15 -10.93
N ILE A 424 -21.66 9.09 -10.01
CA ILE A 424 -21.90 8.84 -8.58
C ILE A 424 -21.73 10.09 -7.72
N PHE A 425 -20.97 11.10 -8.19
CA PHE A 425 -20.85 12.36 -7.47
C PHE A 425 -20.50 13.50 -8.41
N GLU A 426 -21.11 14.66 -8.15
CA GLU A 426 -20.78 15.94 -8.80
C GLU A 426 -20.72 17.04 -7.74
N GLY A 427 -19.55 17.67 -7.60
CA GLY A 427 -19.37 18.67 -6.57
C GLY A 427 -17.92 19.02 -6.30
N GLU A 428 -17.68 19.41 -5.06
CA GLU A 428 -16.34 19.72 -4.54
C GLU A 428 -15.69 18.50 -3.92
N PHE A 429 -14.41 18.33 -4.20
CA PHE A 429 -13.54 17.33 -3.61
C PHE A 429 -12.54 18.00 -2.68
N LEU A 430 -12.18 17.33 -1.59
CA LEU A 430 -11.13 17.77 -0.69
C LEU A 430 -10.18 16.61 -0.37
N ASN A 431 -8.91 16.76 -0.76
CA ASN A 431 -7.86 15.76 -0.53
C ASN A 431 -8.22 14.33 -1.01
N GLY A 432 -8.87 14.23 -2.16
CA GLY A 432 -9.25 12.97 -2.79
C GLY A 432 -10.61 12.40 -2.34
N LYS A 433 -11.36 13.12 -1.50
CA LYS A 433 -12.69 12.69 -1.01
C LYS A 433 -13.78 13.61 -1.50
N MET A 434 -14.96 13.07 -1.81
CA MET A 434 -16.18 13.82 -2.00
C MET A 434 -16.40 14.73 -0.80
N TRP A 435 -16.71 16.02 -1.02
CA TRP A 435 -16.82 16.99 0.07
C TRP A 435 -18.19 17.66 0.12
N ASN A 436 -18.48 18.54 -0.83
CA ASN A 436 -19.78 19.24 -0.94
C ASN A 436 -20.34 19.05 -2.33
N GLY A 437 -21.58 18.58 -2.47
CA GLY A 437 -22.17 18.38 -3.79
C GLY A 437 -23.39 17.46 -3.76
N LYS A 438 -23.66 16.86 -4.91
CA LYS A 438 -24.75 15.87 -5.07
C LYS A 438 -24.14 14.51 -5.36
N GLY A 439 -24.63 13.48 -4.67
CA GLY A 439 -24.13 12.12 -4.82
C GLY A 439 -25.24 11.10 -5.02
N LYS A 440 -24.87 10.00 -5.65
CA LYS A 440 -25.68 8.81 -5.86
C LYS A 440 -24.95 7.59 -5.38
N GLU A 441 -25.66 6.69 -4.71
CA GLU A 441 -25.14 5.39 -4.31
C GLU A 441 -25.99 4.32 -4.97
N TYR A 442 -25.36 3.22 -5.40
CA TYR A 442 -26.03 2.11 -6.06
C TYR A 442 -25.89 0.83 -5.22
N TYR A 443 -26.86 -0.05 -5.32
CA TYR A 443 -26.75 -1.39 -4.78
C TYR A 443 -25.70 -2.21 -5.53
N VAL A 444 -25.11 -3.20 -4.88
CA VAL A 444 -24.14 -4.12 -5.49
C VAL A 444 -24.84 -4.88 -6.60
N TYR A 445 -24.32 -4.82 -7.83
CA TYR A 445 -24.91 -5.34 -9.03
C TYR A 445 -25.26 -6.84 -8.95
N TYR A 446 -24.36 -7.67 -8.44
CA TYR A 446 -24.56 -9.12 -8.36
C TYR A 446 -25.62 -9.56 -7.35
N VAL A 447 -26.05 -8.69 -6.44
CA VAL A 447 -27.02 -9.00 -5.41
C VAL A 447 -28.37 -8.36 -5.72
N PHE A 448 -28.38 -7.14 -6.27
CA PHE A 448 -29.58 -6.31 -6.41
C PHE A 448 -29.68 -5.57 -7.75
N ASN A 449 -29.10 -6.13 -8.83
CA ASN A 449 -29.11 -5.56 -10.19
C ASN A 449 -28.66 -4.11 -10.31
N GLY A 450 -27.81 -3.64 -9.38
CA GLY A 450 -27.22 -2.29 -9.47
C GLY A 450 -28.21 -1.13 -9.38
N GLY A 451 -29.40 -1.33 -8.80
CA GLY A 451 -30.40 -0.28 -8.64
C GLY A 451 -29.93 0.90 -7.79
N LEU A 452 -30.51 2.08 -7.98
CA LEU A 452 -30.23 3.27 -7.17
C LEU A 452 -30.60 3.00 -5.71
N ARG A 453 -29.68 3.25 -4.80
CA ARG A 453 -29.86 3.07 -3.35
C ARG A 453 -30.10 4.41 -2.64
N PHE A 454 -29.41 5.45 -3.06
CA PHE A 454 -29.50 6.79 -2.49
C PHE A 454 -29.17 7.83 -3.55
N GLU A 455 -29.85 8.96 -3.51
CA GLU A 455 -29.43 10.20 -4.15
C GLU A 455 -29.71 11.39 -3.23
N GLY A 456 -28.78 12.36 -3.21
CA GLY A 456 -28.94 13.50 -2.32
C GLY A 456 -27.73 14.39 -2.20
N GLU A 457 -27.81 15.31 -1.26
CA GLU A 457 -26.79 16.34 -1.02
C GLU A 457 -25.76 15.85 0.02
N TYR A 458 -24.52 16.32 -0.19
CA TYR A 458 -23.39 16.06 0.70
C TYR A 458 -22.78 17.38 1.15
N LEU A 459 -22.43 17.45 2.43
CA LEU A 459 -21.68 18.55 3.04
C LEU A 459 -20.62 17.98 3.97
N ASN A 460 -19.38 18.47 3.82
CA ASN A 460 -18.24 17.98 4.61
C ASN A 460 -18.05 16.45 4.53
N GLY A 461 -18.33 15.87 3.36
CA GLY A 461 -18.18 14.45 3.08
C GLY A 461 -19.25 13.54 3.71
N LYS A 462 -20.35 14.10 4.20
CA LYS A 462 -21.49 13.37 4.78
C LYS A 462 -22.78 13.74 4.09
N LYS A 463 -23.74 12.80 4.05
CA LYS A 463 -25.11 13.11 3.62
C LYS A 463 -25.64 14.27 4.46
N ASN A 464 -26.08 15.36 3.82
CA ASN A 464 -26.56 16.55 4.52
C ASN A 464 -27.41 17.39 3.58
N GLY A 465 -28.58 17.85 4.03
CA GLY A 465 -29.57 18.43 3.16
C GLY A 465 -30.53 17.39 2.60
N LYS A 466 -31.14 17.64 1.46
CA LYS A 466 -32.16 16.76 0.89
C LYS A 466 -31.59 15.46 0.33
N GLY A 467 -32.30 14.34 0.57
CA GLY A 467 -31.93 13.04 0.02
C GLY A 467 -33.08 12.05 -0.01
N ILE A 468 -32.95 11.09 -0.92
CA ILE A 468 -33.93 10.02 -1.12
C ILE A 468 -33.17 8.67 -1.04
N GLU A 469 -33.72 7.74 -0.29
CA GLU A 469 -33.24 6.34 -0.27
C GLU A 469 -34.28 5.42 -0.90
N TYR A 470 -33.78 4.40 -1.56
CA TYR A 470 -34.58 3.46 -2.34
C TYR A 470 -34.35 2.02 -1.90
N TYR A 471 -35.39 1.20 -1.96
CA TYR A 471 -35.30 -0.27 -1.94
C TYR A 471 -34.68 -0.80 -3.26
N PRO A 472 -34.17 -2.04 -3.29
CA PRO A 472 -33.65 -2.66 -4.53
C PRO A 472 -34.71 -2.75 -5.66
N ASN A 473 -36.01 -2.73 -5.33
CA ASN A 473 -37.12 -2.70 -6.29
C ASN A 473 -37.45 -1.29 -6.80
N GLY A 474 -36.70 -0.25 -6.39
CA GLY A 474 -36.88 1.14 -6.81
C GLY A 474 -37.92 1.92 -6.03
N GLN A 475 -38.59 1.30 -5.05
CA GLN A 475 -39.52 2.03 -4.17
C GLN A 475 -38.78 2.87 -3.15
N ILE A 476 -39.35 4.02 -2.77
CA ILE A 476 -38.75 4.94 -1.80
C ILE A 476 -38.82 4.32 -0.40
N ILE A 477 -37.65 4.31 0.29
CA ILE A 477 -37.55 3.99 1.72
C ILE A 477 -37.75 5.25 2.53
N PHE A 478 -37.05 6.31 2.15
CA PHE A 478 -37.02 7.57 2.87
C PHE A 478 -36.83 8.72 1.88
N GLU A 479 -37.60 9.79 2.09
CA GLU A 479 -37.42 11.06 1.39
C GLU A 479 -37.46 12.17 2.43
N GLY A 480 -36.35 12.92 2.54
CA GLY A 480 -36.28 13.95 3.57
C GLY A 480 -34.90 14.58 3.70
N GLU A 481 -34.67 15.21 4.84
CA GLU A 481 -33.43 15.90 5.16
C GLU A 481 -32.48 15.02 5.97
N TYR A 482 -31.20 15.20 5.69
CA TYR A 482 -30.08 14.59 6.41
C TYR A 482 -29.31 15.66 7.17
N LEU A 483 -28.84 15.33 8.35
CA LEU A 483 -27.90 16.15 9.12
C LEU A 483 -26.71 15.30 9.56
N ASN A 484 -25.51 15.61 9.05
CA ASN A 484 -24.26 14.90 9.38
C ASN A 484 -24.33 13.36 9.17
N GLY A 485 -25.04 12.90 8.15
CA GLY A 485 -25.20 11.50 7.79
C GLY A 485 -26.37 10.78 8.44
N ILE A 486 -27.16 11.46 9.28
CA ILE A 486 -28.31 10.91 9.98
C ILE A 486 -29.59 11.48 9.36
N ARG A 487 -30.62 10.63 9.14
CA ARG A 487 -31.95 11.04 8.69
C ARG A 487 -32.60 11.95 9.74
N ASN A 488 -33.28 13.01 9.31
CA ASN A 488 -34.12 13.81 10.15
C ASN A 488 -35.46 13.08 10.33
N VAL A 489 -35.78 12.64 11.57
CA VAL A 489 -36.88 11.69 11.92
C VAL A 489 -38.30 12.26 11.72
N LYS A 490 -38.43 13.52 11.25
CA LYS A 490 -39.75 14.16 11.03
C LYS A 490 -40.31 14.02 9.62
N GLU A 491 -39.68 13.16 8.77
CA GLU A 491 -39.96 13.12 7.34
C GLU A 491 -40.46 11.73 6.87
N LYS A 492 -40.86 11.62 5.59
CA LYS A 492 -41.57 10.45 5.05
C LYS A 492 -40.70 9.19 5.06
N GLU A 493 -41.12 8.15 5.74
CA GLU A 493 -40.53 6.83 5.70
C GLU A 493 -41.57 5.79 5.24
N CYS A 494 -41.23 4.97 4.26
CA CYS A 494 -42.11 3.97 3.66
C CYS A 494 -41.58 2.55 3.90
N ASN A 495 -42.51 1.59 4.05
CA ASN A 495 -42.15 0.17 4.09
C ASN A 495 -41.86 -0.40 2.68
N TYR A 496 -41.42 -1.66 2.64
CA TYR A 496 -41.06 -2.36 1.40
C TYR A 496 -42.18 -2.42 0.34
N THR A 497 -43.46 -2.24 0.75
CA THR A 497 -44.61 -2.19 -0.16
C THR A 497 -45.01 -0.77 -0.56
N GLY A 498 -44.19 0.25 -0.16
CA GLY A 498 -44.44 1.66 -0.45
C GLY A 498 -45.50 2.31 0.44
N LYS A 499 -45.93 1.64 1.53
CA LYS A 499 -46.87 2.21 2.48
C LYS A 499 -46.13 3.11 3.48
N LEU A 500 -46.64 4.32 3.68
CA LEU A 500 -46.11 5.29 4.65
C LEU A 500 -46.09 4.71 6.05
N ILE A 501 -44.92 4.72 6.71
CA ILE A 501 -44.76 4.28 8.11
C ILE A 501 -44.71 5.50 9.03
N PHE A 502 -44.11 6.60 8.56
CA PHE A 502 -43.95 7.86 9.30
C PHE A 502 -44.06 9.05 8.33
N GLY A 503 -44.70 10.14 8.78
CA GLY A 503 -44.85 11.39 8.04
C GLY A 503 -46.20 12.02 8.36
N ASP A 504 -46.24 13.34 8.55
CA ASP A 504 -47.51 14.05 8.73
C ASP A 504 -48.20 14.16 7.37
N ASP A 505 -49.43 13.60 7.29
CA ASP A 505 -50.39 13.94 6.25
C ASP A 505 -50.91 15.38 6.54
N TYR A 506 -50.34 16.38 5.84
CA TYR A 506 -50.94 17.70 5.71
C TYR A 506 -50.90 18.15 4.26
#